data_c93672ff2170cf9dd45389f52720d189
#
_entry.id   c93672ff2170cf9dd45389f52720d189
#
_cell.length_a   1.000
_cell.length_b   1.000
_cell.length_c   1.000
_cell.angle_alpha   90.00
_cell.angle_beta   90.00
_cell.angle_gamma   90.00
#
_symmetry.space_group_name_H-M   'P 1'
#
loop_
_entity.id
_entity.type
_entity.pdbx_description
1 polymer ?
#
loop_
_entity_poly.entity_id
_entity_poly.type
_entity_poly.pdbx_seq_one_letter_code
_entity_poly.pdbx_strand_id
1 'polypeptide(L)' 'DVEPGDLVFFATGKKRREVTHVGLVTDVRGREDVKFIHSSSSLGVVETNLFAEYYLKRFRGARRVIVE' A
#
# COMPACT_ATOMS: atom_id res chain seq x y z
N ASP A 1 -11.84 -5.85 -4.20
CA ASP A 1 -11.45 -5.83 -2.80
C ASP A 1 -10.01 -6.29 -2.63
N VAL A 2 -9.28 -5.59 -1.77
CA VAL A 2 -7.88 -5.88 -1.49
C VAL A 2 -7.77 -7.09 -0.57
N GLU A 3 -6.81 -7.97 -0.86
CA GLU A 3 -6.56 -9.17 -0.06
C GLU A 3 -5.08 -9.27 0.30
N PRO A 4 -4.75 -10.03 1.35
CA PRO A 4 -3.34 -10.30 1.66
C PRO A 4 -2.61 -10.88 0.44
N GLY A 5 -1.41 -10.38 0.18
CA GLY A 5 -0.63 -10.74 -0.98
C GLY A 5 -0.79 -9.80 -2.17
N ASP A 6 -1.76 -8.90 -2.13
CA ASP A 6 -1.92 -7.90 -3.18
C ASP A 6 -0.86 -6.82 -3.05
N LEU A 7 -0.44 -6.27 -4.19
CA LEU A 7 0.42 -5.10 -4.23
C LEU A 7 -0.45 -3.84 -4.22
N VAL A 8 -0.02 -2.84 -3.50
CA VAL A 8 -0.69 -1.53 -3.46
C VAL A 8 0.30 -0.46 -3.91
N PHE A 9 -0.20 0.49 -4.68
CA PHE A 9 0.62 1.50 -5.34
C PHE A 9 0.23 2.90 -4.90
N PHE A 10 1.23 3.74 -4.71
CA PHE A 10 1.04 5.09 -4.20
C PHE A 10 1.82 6.11 -5.01
N ALA A 11 1.28 7.31 -5.11
CA ALA A 11 1.97 8.46 -5.68
C ALA A 11 2.42 9.36 -4.53
N THR A 12 3.65 9.17 -4.05
CA THR A 12 4.19 9.90 -2.91
C THR A 12 5.05 11.10 -3.33
N GLY A 13 5.35 11.21 -4.62
CA GLY A 13 6.11 12.32 -5.16
C GLY A 13 5.24 13.52 -5.49
N LYS A 14 5.81 14.50 -6.18
CA LYS A 14 5.11 15.73 -6.55
C LYS A 14 4.05 15.50 -7.62
N LYS A 15 4.22 14.48 -8.44
CA LYS A 15 3.29 14.18 -9.53
C LYS A 15 2.26 13.16 -9.07
N ARG A 16 1.00 13.56 -9.02
CA ARG A 16 -0.09 12.73 -8.53
C ARG A 16 -0.33 11.46 -9.34
N ARG A 17 0.03 11.47 -10.61
CA ARG A 17 -0.21 10.34 -11.50
C ARG A 17 0.97 9.38 -11.62
N GLU A 18 2.07 9.74 -11.02
CA GLU A 18 3.27 8.93 -11.10
C GLU A 18 3.38 8.04 -9.87
N VAL A 19 3.28 6.74 -10.08
CA VAL A 19 3.45 5.77 -9.00
C VAL A 19 4.93 5.73 -8.61
N THR A 20 5.21 6.04 -7.37
CA THR A 20 6.58 6.12 -6.84
C THR A 20 6.82 5.23 -5.64
N HIS A 21 5.79 4.55 -5.16
CA HIS A 21 5.89 3.73 -3.96
C HIS A 21 4.99 2.51 -4.06
N VAL A 22 5.44 1.39 -3.53
CA VAL A 22 4.70 0.14 -3.57
C VAL A 22 4.75 -0.51 -2.19
N GLY A 23 3.67 -1.20 -1.84
CA GLY A 23 3.59 -1.98 -0.62
C GLY A 23 2.95 -3.34 -0.88
N LEU A 24 3.05 -4.23 0.09
CA LEU A 24 2.48 -5.57 0.03
C LEU A 24 1.46 -5.70 1.17
N VAL A 25 0.23 -6.04 0.83
CA VAL A 25 -0.82 -6.22 1.84
C VAL A 25 -0.54 -7.48 2.64
N THR A 26 -0.53 -7.35 3.95
CA THR A 26 -0.23 -8.44 4.86
C THR A 26 -1.45 -8.92 5.62
N ASP A 27 -2.44 -8.06 5.86
CA ASP A 27 -3.62 -8.43 6.63
C ASP A 27 -4.79 -7.51 6.28
N VAL A 28 -5.99 -8.09 6.24
CA VAL A 28 -7.22 -7.34 6.02
C VAL A 28 -8.17 -7.70 7.15
N ARG A 29 -8.37 -6.79 8.09
CA ARG A 29 -9.18 -7.01 9.27
C ARG A 29 -10.57 -6.41 9.20
N GLY A 30 -10.79 -5.47 8.28
CA GLY A 30 -12.06 -4.80 8.11
C GLY A 30 -12.01 -3.85 6.94
N ARG A 31 -13.11 -3.10 6.74
CA ARG A 31 -13.23 -2.18 5.60
C ARG A 31 -12.19 -1.06 5.61
N GLU A 32 -11.79 -0.62 6.80
CA GLU A 32 -10.84 0.48 6.97
C GLU A 32 -9.63 0.05 7.80
N ASP A 33 -9.36 -1.26 7.80
CA ASP A 33 -8.23 -1.81 8.53
C ASP A 33 -7.51 -2.82 7.63
N VAL A 34 -6.66 -2.28 6.76
CA VAL A 34 -5.87 -3.04 5.81
C VAL A 34 -4.40 -2.74 6.07
N LYS A 35 -3.66 -3.74 6.52
CA LYS A 35 -2.25 -3.58 6.82
C LYS A 35 -1.40 -3.92 5.61
N PHE A 36 -0.38 -3.13 5.37
CA PHE A 36 0.59 -3.42 4.32
C PHE A 36 2.00 -3.11 4.81
N ILE A 37 2.96 -3.85 4.30
CA ILE A 37 4.37 -3.58 4.57
C ILE A 37 4.97 -2.85 3.39
N HIS A 38 5.91 -1.96 3.67
CA HIS A 38 6.61 -1.19 2.65
C HIS A 38 7.95 -0.71 3.20
N SER A 39 8.80 -0.28 2.30
CA SER A 39 10.13 0.22 2.67
C SER A 39 10.07 1.72 2.95
N SER A 40 10.48 2.11 4.14
CA SER A 40 10.57 3.51 4.56
C SER A 40 12.04 3.91 4.54
N SER A 41 12.35 5.08 3.97
CA SER A 41 13.72 5.56 3.89
C SER A 41 14.33 5.86 5.27
N SER A 42 13.50 6.16 6.26
CA SER A 42 13.98 6.47 7.61
C SER A 42 13.87 5.30 8.59
N LEU A 43 12.92 4.40 8.38
CA LEU A 43 12.60 3.35 9.36
C LEU A 43 12.85 1.93 8.85
N GLY A 44 13.21 1.76 7.58
CA GLY A 44 13.33 0.44 6.98
C GLY A 44 11.97 -0.14 6.61
N VAL A 45 11.80 -1.45 6.75
CA VAL A 45 10.52 -2.09 6.44
C VAL A 45 9.55 -1.89 7.60
N VAL A 46 8.40 -1.33 7.31
CA VAL A 46 7.37 -1.04 8.32
C VAL A 46 6.00 -1.53 7.86
N GLU A 47 5.13 -1.80 8.82
CA GLU A 47 3.74 -2.13 8.55
C GLU A 47 2.87 -0.92 8.87
N THR A 48 1.95 -0.59 7.95
CA THR A 48 1.11 0.60 8.05
C THR A 48 -0.31 0.26 7.62
N ASN A 49 -1.28 1.00 8.10
CA ASN A 49 -2.66 0.87 7.66
C ASN A 49 -2.86 1.67 6.37
N LEU A 50 -3.38 1.00 5.33
CA LEU A 50 -3.71 1.64 4.05
C LEU A 50 -4.66 2.82 4.21
N PHE A 51 -5.52 2.78 5.22
CA PHE A 51 -6.50 3.82 5.49
C PHE A 51 -5.97 4.97 6.35
N ALA A 52 -4.68 4.94 6.72
CA ALA A 52 -4.04 6.11 7.30
C ALA A 52 -4.11 7.25 6.28
N GLU A 53 -4.44 8.45 6.73
CA GLU A 53 -4.72 9.59 5.85
C GLU A 53 -3.62 9.81 4.80
N TYR A 54 -2.37 9.76 5.21
CA TYR A 54 -1.24 9.98 4.31
C TYR A 54 -1.29 9.02 3.12
N TYR A 55 -1.50 7.73 3.38
CA TYR A 55 -1.48 6.70 2.33
C TYR A 55 -2.80 6.64 1.57
N LEU A 56 -3.92 6.84 2.25
CA LEU A 56 -5.22 6.82 1.60
C LEU A 56 -5.31 7.88 0.50
N LYS A 57 -4.81 9.07 0.76
CA LYS A 57 -4.79 10.16 -0.24
C LYS A 57 -3.88 9.86 -1.42
N ARG A 58 -2.84 9.05 -1.21
CA ARG A 58 -1.83 8.77 -2.22
C ARG A 58 -2.03 7.44 -2.92
N PHE A 59 -3.01 6.67 -2.47
CA PHE A 59 -3.33 5.38 -3.06
C PHE A 59 -3.76 5.53 -4.51
N ARG A 60 -3.17 4.69 -5.40
CA ARG A 60 -3.43 4.76 -6.84
C ARG A 60 -3.90 3.44 -7.44
N GLY A 61 -3.99 2.40 -6.66
CA GLY A 61 -4.51 1.14 -7.12
C GLY A 61 -3.86 -0.05 -6.46
N ALA A 62 -4.43 -1.21 -6.72
CA ALA A 62 -3.94 -2.48 -6.21
C ALA A 62 -3.90 -3.51 -7.33
N ARG A 63 -3.00 -4.48 -7.22
CA ARG A 63 -2.90 -5.58 -8.16
C ARG A 63 -2.71 -6.89 -7.41
N ARG A 64 -3.46 -7.88 -7.85
CA ARG A 64 -3.29 -9.23 -7.34
C ARG A 64 -2.16 -9.90 -8.12
N VAL A 65 -1.23 -10.49 -7.37
CA VAL A 65 -0.14 -11.26 -7.96
C VAL A 65 -0.54 -12.72 -7.91
N ILE A 66 -0.60 -13.36 -9.06
CA ILE A 66 -0.90 -14.78 -9.16
C ILE A 66 0.41 -15.49 -9.50
N VAL A 67 0.78 -16.43 -8.64
CA VAL A 67 1.98 -17.25 -8.86
C VAL A 67 1.51 -18.64 -9.23
N GLU A 68 1.92 -19.11 -10.37
CA GLU A 68 1.61 -20.46 -10.86
C GLU A 68 2.81 -21.38 -10.75
#